data_253c6a197a3e12ff147581fc0df0b07b
#
_entry.id   253c6a197a3e12ff147581fc0df0b07b
#
_cell.length_a   1.000
_cell.length_b   1.000
_cell.length_c   1.000
_cell.angle_alpha   90.00
_cell.angle_beta   90.00
_cell.angle_gamma   90.00
#
_symmetry.space_group_name_H-M   'P 1'
#
loop_
_entity.id
_entity.type
_entity.pdbx_description
1 polymer ?
#
loop_
_entity_poly.entity_id
_entity_poly.type
_entity_poly.pdbx_seq_one_letter_code
_entity_poly.pdbx_strand_id
1 'polypeptide(L)'
;LHGSSAASDVYKRQTLDNAIVIVDEFQNLNFHELDSIITRIGENSRIIFSGDASQSDLVKTNDRNGIHDFLNILRKMPSFDIIEFGIDDIVRSGLVKEYIIAKLEVGL
;
A
#
# COMPACT_ATOMS: atom_id res chain seq x y z
N LEU A 1 4.14 13.10 -7.84
CA LEU A 1 5.14 12.21 -8.38
C LEU A 1 4.98 12.14 -9.88
N HIS A 2 5.96 12.55 -10.56
CA HIS A 2 5.89 12.71 -12.01
C HIS A 2 6.81 11.74 -12.69
N GLY A 3 6.42 11.34 -13.87
CA GLY A 3 6.98 10.19 -14.52
C GLY A 3 8.38 10.32 -15.08
N SER A 4 9.10 11.42 -14.93
CA SER A 4 10.46 11.44 -15.42
C SER A 4 11.42 10.83 -14.40
N SER A 5 12.37 10.02 -14.87
CA SER A 5 13.37 9.41 -14.03
C SER A 5 14.21 10.44 -13.26
N ALA A 6 14.50 11.57 -13.88
CA ALA A 6 15.25 12.65 -13.25
C ALA A 6 14.48 13.26 -12.08
N ALA A 7 13.18 13.49 -12.24
CA ALA A 7 12.33 14.00 -11.18
C ALA A 7 12.24 13.01 -10.03
N SER A 8 12.12 11.72 -10.31
CA SER A 8 12.10 10.68 -9.29
C SER A 8 13.40 10.65 -8.49
N ASP A 9 14.54 10.79 -9.16
CA ASP A 9 15.83 10.80 -8.48
C ASP A 9 16.01 12.02 -7.59
N VAL A 10 15.52 13.18 -8.00
CA VAL A 10 15.52 14.39 -7.18
C VAL A 10 14.65 14.19 -5.94
N TYR A 11 13.45 13.65 -6.11
CA TYR A 11 12.57 13.37 -4.98
C TYR A 11 13.18 12.38 -3.99
N LYS A 12 13.88 11.38 -4.47
CA LYS A 12 14.52 10.38 -3.61
C LYS A 12 15.58 10.96 -2.68
N ARG A 13 16.06 12.17 -2.95
CA ARG A 13 17.06 12.84 -2.14
C ARG A 13 16.48 13.88 -1.20
N GLN A 14 15.18 14.11 -1.27
CA GLN A 14 14.53 15.15 -0.49
C GLN A 14 13.63 14.56 0.57
N THR A 15 13.52 15.28 1.68
CA THR A 15 12.53 15.02 2.70
C THR A 15 11.24 15.71 2.29
N LEU A 16 10.13 15.03 2.45
CA LEU A 16 8.82 15.59 2.13
C LEU A 16 8.22 16.20 3.40
N ASP A 17 8.32 17.51 3.51
CA ASP A 17 7.78 18.25 4.64
C ASP A 17 6.45 18.90 4.29
N ASN A 18 5.61 19.11 5.29
CA ASN A 18 4.32 19.79 5.14
C ASN A 18 3.46 19.20 4.02
N ALA A 19 3.44 17.89 3.94
CA ALA A 19 2.81 17.17 2.84
C ALA A 19 1.87 16.09 3.33
N ILE A 20 0.87 15.79 2.53
CA ILE A 20 0.09 14.56 2.66
C ILE A 20 0.45 13.70 1.45
N VAL A 21 1.04 12.56 1.71
CA VAL A 21 1.49 11.63 0.68
C VAL A 21 0.53 10.44 0.64
N ILE A 22 -0.01 10.18 -0.53
CA ILE A 22 -0.91 9.04 -0.73
C ILE A 22 -0.22 8.06 -1.66
N VAL A 23 -0.04 6.85 -1.19
CA VAL A 23 0.54 5.75 -1.97
C VAL A 23 -0.60 4.79 -2.30
N ASP A 24 -1.15 4.97 -3.49
CA ASP A 24 -2.27 4.13 -3.95
C ASP A 24 -1.73 2.84 -4.58
N GLU A 25 -2.51 1.78 -4.45
CA GLU A 25 -2.12 0.47 -4.99
C GLU A 25 -0.73 0.02 -4.48
N PHE A 26 -0.47 0.22 -3.18
CA PHE A 26 0.85 -0.03 -2.60
C PHE A 26 1.29 -1.50 -2.72
N GLN A 27 0.35 -2.42 -2.88
CA GLN A 27 0.66 -3.84 -3.04
C GLN A 27 1.46 -4.13 -4.31
N ASN A 28 1.50 -3.20 -5.26
CA ASN A 28 2.27 -3.33 -6.49
C ASN A 28 3.72 -2.88 -6.33
N LEU A 29 4.08 -2.35 -5.18
CA LEU A 29 5.44 -1.94 -4.87
C LEU A 29 6.15 -3.04 -4.07
N ASN A 30 7.45 -3.13 -4.22
CA ASN A 30 8.24 -4.04 -3.40
C ASN A 30 8.66 -3.36 -2.09
N PHE A 31 9.25 -4.14 -1.19
CA PHE A 31 9.66 -3.63 0.11
C PHE A 31 10.63 -2.46 -0.02
N HIS A 32 11.60 -2.57 -0.91
CA HIS A 32 12.61 -1.52 -1.09
C HIS A 32 11.99 -0.21 -1.54
N GLU A 33 11.01 -0.27 -2.43
CA GLU A 33 10.29 0.91 -2.89
C GLU A 33 9.47 1.54 -1.76
N LEU A 34 8.77 0.73 -0.99
CA LEU A 34 7.98 1.22 0.15
C LEU A 34 8.88 1.81 1.24
N ASP A 35 9.97 1.16 1.55
CA ASP A 35 10.98 1.66 2.47
C ASP A 35 11.52 3.01 2.01
N SER A 36 11.81 3.12 0.72
CA SER A 36 12.33 4.34 0.12
C SER A 36 11.34 5.51 0.22
N ILE A 37 10.05 5.24 0.13
CA ILE A 37 9.02 6.27 0.25
C ILE A 37 8.86 6.71 1.70
N ILE A 38 8.68 5.77 2.62
CA ILE A 38 8.38 6.10 4.01
C ILE A 38 9.54 6.82 4.70
N THR A 39 10.75 6.49 4.32
CA THR A 39 11.93 7.11 4.94
C THR A 39 12.16 8.56 4.49
N ARG A 40 11.36 9.06 3.55
CA ARG A 40 11.42 10.45 3.10
C ARG A 40 10.38 11.34 3.73
N ILE A 41 9.47 10.78 4.51
CA ILE A 41 8.44 11.58 5.17
C ILE A 41 9.11 12.46 6.23
N GLY A 42 8.90 13.74 6.09
CA GLY A 42 9.51 14.74 6.96
C GLY A 42 8.55 15.28 8.00
N GLU A 43 8.84 16.48 8.45
CA GLU A 43 8.05 17.12 9.49
C GLU A 43 6.72 17.62 8.98
N ASN A 44 5.72 17.57 9.85
CA ASN A 44 4.37 18.03 9.57
C ASN A 44 3.79 17.37 8.33
N SER A 45 4.06 16.08 8.17
CA SER A 45 3.62 15.32 7.01
C SER A 45 2.88 14.06 7.44
N ARG A 46 2.03 13.58 6.55
CA ARG A 46 1.27 12.34 6.75
C ARG A 46 1.41 11.47 5.52
N ILE A 47 1.36 10.18 5.73
CA ILE A 47 1.39 9.24 4.64
C ILE A 47 0.23 8.25 4.79
N ILE A 48 -0.41 7.95 3.67
CA ILE A 48 -1.52 7.01 3.61
C ILE A 48 -1.18 5.98 2.55
N PHE A 49 -1.16 4.71 2.96
CA PHE A 49 -1.03 3.60 2.03
C PHE A 49 -2.41 3.01 1.79
N SER A 50 -2.79 2.92 0.53
CA SER A 50 -4.08 2.39 0.11
C SER A 50 -3.87 1.25 -0.86
N GLY A 51 -4.59 0.18 -0.69
CA GLY A 51 -4.47 -0.96 -1.59
C GLY A 51 -5.01 -2.23 -0.97
N ASP A 52 -4.72 -3.32 -1.65
CA ASP A 52 -5.14 -4.64 -1.22
C ASP A 52 -3.96 -5.61 -1.30
N ALA A 53 -3.38 -5.91 -0.16
CA ALA A 53 -2.21 -6.79 -0.08
C ALA A 53 -2.49 -8.20 -0.61
N SER A 54 -3.74 -8.64 -0.59
CA SER A 54 -4.11 -9.96 -1.11
C SER A 54 -4.04 -10.04 -2.63
N GLN A 55 -4.07 -8.91 -3.32
CA GLN A 55 -4.01 -8.85 -4.79
C GLN A 55 -2.59 -8.71 -5.33
N SER A 56 -1.60 -8.66 -4.45
CA SER A 56 -0.23 -8.49 -4.89
C SER A 56 0.27 -9.73 -5.64
N ASP A 57 0.82 -9.53 -6.82
CA ASP A 57 1.51 -10.59 -7.55
C ASP A 57 2.76 -11.05 -6.80
N LEU A 58 3.31 -10.21 -5.95
CA LEU A 58 4.45 -10.55 -5.11
C LEU A 58 4.11 -11.61 -4.07
N VAL A 59 2.85 -11.77 -3.73
CA VAL A 59 2.38 -12.83 -2.83
C VAL A 59 2.67 -14.20 -3.42
N LYS A 60 2.73 -14.30 -4.75
CA LYS A 60 2.94 -15.57 -5.46
C LYS A 60 4.42 -15.86 -5.74
N THR A 61 5.31 -14.99 -5.34
CA THR A 61 6.76 -15.12 -5.59
C THR A 61 7.54 -15.14 -4.29
N ASN A 62 8.84 -15.29 -4.38
CA ASN A 62 9.71 -15.19 -3.21
C ASN A 62 9.75 -13.78 -2.62
N ASP A 63 9.39 -12.78 -3.41
CA ASP A 63 9.35 -11.40 -2.95
C ASP A 63 8.03 -11.04 -2.26
N ARG A 64 7.07 -11.93 -2.28
CA ARG A 64 5.76 -11.71 -1.66
C ARG A 64 5.84 -11.27 -0.20
N ASN A 65 6.89 -11.70 0.48
CA ASN A 65 7.09 -11.39 1.90
C ASN A 65 7.36 -9.91 2.14
N GLY A 66 7.78 -9.19 1.11
CA GLY A 66 8.09 -7.78 1.23
C GLY A 66 6.91 -6.95 1.71
N ILE A 67 5.73 -7.19 1.16
CA ILE A 67 4.52 -6.49 1.56
C ILE A 67 4.12 -6.86 2.99
N HIS A 68 4.16 -8.13 3.32
CA HIS A 68 3.79 -8.59 4.66
C HIS A 68 4.79 -8.09 5.70
N ASP A 69 6.06 -8.10 5.38
CA ASP A 69 7.09 -7.56 6.26
C ASP A 69 6.87 -6.07 6.49
N PHE A 70 6.57 -5.33 5.44
CA PHE A 70 6.30 -3.90 5.54
C PHE A 70 5.10 -3.63 6.45
N LEU A 71 4.00 -4.35 6.26
CA LEU A 71 2.81 -4.21 7.10
C LEU A 71 3.10 -4.57 8.56
N ASN A 72 3.91 -5.59 8.79
CA ASN A 72 4.29 -5.97 10.15
C ASN A 72 5.11 -4.88 10.83
N ILE A 73 5.95 -4.18 10.09
CA ILE A 73 6.68 -3.02 10.61
C ILE A 73 5.70 -1.92 11.00
N LEU A 74 4.76 -1.59 10.12
CA LEU A 74 3.78 -0.54 10.39
C LEU A 74 2.94 -0.85 11.62
N ARG A 75 2.59 -2.12 11.82
CA ARG A 75 1.82 -2.53 13.00
C ARG A 75 2.55 -2.29 14.31
N LYS A 76 3.86 -2.24 14.26
CA LYS A 76 4.68 -1.98 15.44
C LYS A 76 4.92 -0.49 15.70
N MET A 77 4.49 0.36 14.78
CA MET A 77 4.69 1.80 14.88
C MET A 77 3.47 2.46 15.52
N PRO A 78 3.63 3.16 16.66
CA PRO A 78 2.49 3.82 17.31
C PRO A 78 1.83 4.89 16.43
N SER A 79 2.56 5.43 15.46
CA SER A 79 2.05 6.49 14.58
C SER A 79 1.18 5.99 13.46
N PHE A 80 1.09 4.68 13.25
CA PHE A 80 0.30 4.10 12.17
C PHE A 80 -0.92 3.38 12.70
N ASP A 81 -2.04 3.64 12.03
CA ASP A 81 -3.27 2.88 12.22
C ASP A 81 -3.54 2.08 10.94
N ILE A 82 -3.97 0.85 11.10
CA ILE A 82 -4.31 -0.01 9.98
C ILE A 82 -5.81 -0.24 10.00
N ILE A 83 -6.47 0.11 8.90
CA ILE A 83 -7.90 -0.09 8.72
C ILE A 83 -8.07 -1.16 7.64
N GLU A 84 -8.76 -2.23 7.99
CA GLU A 84 -9.05 -3.30 7.06
C GLU A 84 -10.54 -3.30 6.73
N PHE A 85 -10.83 -3.31 5.43
CA PHE A 85 -12.20 -3.42 4.96
C PHE A 85 -12.53 -4.89 4.71
N GLY A 86 -13.70 -5.29 5.16
CA GLY A 86 -14.19 -6.63 4.97
C GLY A 86 -15.28 -6.72 3.92
N ILE A 87 -15.88 -7.90 3.80
CA ILE A 87 -16.96 -8.16 2.86
C ILE A 87 -18.13 -7.19 3.06
N ASP A 88 -18.43 -6.86 4.30
CA ASP A 88 -19.54 -5.96 4.63
C ASP A 88 -19.32 -4.53 4.16
N ASP A 89 -18.09 -4.18 3.84
CA ASP A 89 -17.73 -2.84 3.38
C ASP A 89 -17.80 -2.70 1.85
N ILE A 90 -18.20 -3.76 1.15
CA ILE A 90 -18.28 -3.73 -0.31
C ILE A 90 -19.44 -2.87 -0.76
N VAL A 91 -19.13 -1.75 -1.41
CA VAL A 91 -20.12 -0.79 -1.92
C VAL A 91 -20.29 -0.96 -3.43
N ARG A 92 -20.62 -2.16 -3.85
CA ARG A 92 -20.79 -2.51 -5.26
C ARG A 92 -22.23 -2.95 -5.50
N SER A 93 -22.60 -3.09 -6.78
CA SER A 93 -23.91 -3.64 -7.12
C SER A 93 -24.07 -5.05 -6.55
N GLY A 94 -25.31 -5.48 -6.39
CA GLY A 94 -25.59 -6.80 -5.84
C GLY A 94 -24.87 -7.93 -6.58
N LEU A 95 -24.85 -7.87 -7.91
CA LEU A 95 -24.17 -8.87 -8.73
C LEU A 95 -22.66 -8.90 -8.49
N VAL A 96 -22.04 -7.71 -8.45
CA VAL A 96 -20.59 -7.63 -8.25
C VAL A 96 -20.21 -8.09 -6.85
N LYS A 97 -20.99 -7.72 -5.84
CA LYS A 97 -20.76 -8.18 -4.48
C LYS A 97 -20.88 -9.71 -4.39
N GLU A 98 -21.90 -10.28 -5.02
CA GLU A 98 -22.11 -11.71 -5.09
C GLU A 98 -20.92 -12.42 -5.73
N TYR A 99 -20.42 -11.87 -6.85
CA TYR A 99 -19.26 -12.42 -7.54
C TYR A 99 -18.01 -12.39 -6.64
N ILE A 100 -17.76 -11.27 -5.95
CA ILE A 100 -16.60 -11.13 -5.07
C ILE A 100 -16.65 -12.16 -3.94
N ILE A 101 -17.82 -12.32 -3.32
CA ILE A 101 -18.01 -13.30 -2.25
C ILE A 101 -17.77 -14.72 -2.75
N ALA A 102 -18.37 -15.07 -3.89
CA ALA A 102 -18.20 -16.39 -4.47
C ALA A 102 -16.74 -16.67 -4.84
N LYS A 103 -16.06 -15.66 -5.36
CA LYS A 103 -14.64 -15.77 -5.70
C LYS A 103 -13.79 -16.09 -4.46
N LEU A 104 -14.07 -15.42 -3.34
CA LEU A 104 -13.38 -15.67 -2.08
C LEU A 104 -13.66 -17.09 -1.56
N GLU A 105 -14.91 -17.55 -1.69
CA GLU A 105 -15.29 -18.88 -1.23
C GLU A 105 -14.58 -20.00 -1.98
N VAL A 106 -14.26 -19.80 -3.25
CA VAL A 106 -13.51 -20.80 -4.02
C VAL A 106 -11.98 -20.61 -3.90
N GLY A 107 -11.53 -19.67 -3.10
CA GLY A 107 -10.11 -19.49 -2.83
C GLY A 107 -9.34 -18.69 -3.88
N LEU A 108 -10.03 -17.93 -4.67
CA LEU A 108 -9.41 -17.07 -5.68
C LEU A 108 -9.51 -15.60 -5.27
#